data_f6c9e74d4707d958ff658eab50ec124b
#
_entry.id   f6c9e74d4707d958ff658eab50ec124b
#
_cell.length_a   1.000
_cell.length_b   1.000
_cell.length_c   1.000
_cell.angle_alpha   90.00
_cell.angle_beta   90.00
_cell.angle_gamma   90.00
#
_symmetry.space_group_name_H-M   'P 1'
#
loop_
_entity.id
_entity.type
_entity.pdbx_description
1 polymer ?
#
loop_
_entity_poly.entity_id
_entity_poly.type
_entity_poly.pdbx_seq_one_letter_code
_entity_poly.pdbx_strand_id
1 'polypeptide(L)' 'MKVKVWGVMEGPIAVEDVEDDAVPEGSNYFLVCKSEVDGVMGEDNFWFEDFDSAYEWKKYFLKNIEPLVVDMPDTSEYN' A
#
# COMPACT_ATOMS: atom_id res chain seq x y z
N MET A 1 -2.35 -13.79 2.86
CA MET A 1 -1.21 -13.26 3.67
C MET A 1 -1.64 -11.98 4.37
N LYS A 2 -1.40 -11.91 5.65
CA LYS A 2 -1.76 -10.71 6.43
C LYS A 2 -0.56 -9.77 6.56
N VAL A 3 -0.79 -8.51 6.25
CA VAL A 3 0.23 -7.48 6.31
C VAL A 3 -0.23 -6.42 7.32
N LYS A 4 0.63 -6.07 8.25
CA LYS A 4 0.38 -4.95 9.15
C LYS A 4 0.99 -3.70 8.53
N VAL A 5 0.16 -2.69 8.27
CA VAL A 5 0.62 -1.42 7.74
C VAL A 5 0.74 -0.44 8.89
N TRP A 6 1.96 0.04 9.12
CA TRP A 6 2.26 0.91 10.26
C TRP A 6 2.16 2.39 9.91
N GLY A 7 2.29 2.74 8.66
CA GLY A 7 2.17 4.13 8.24
C GLY A 7 2.47 4.32 6.77
N VAL A 8 2.18 5.53 6.29
CA VAL A 8 2.46 5.94 4.91
C VAL A 8 3.76 6.74 4.90
N MET A 9 4.74 6.27 4.14
CA MET A 9 6.03 6.93 4.01
C MET A 9 6.02 7.98 2.92
N GLU A 10 5.30 7.70 1.81
CA GLU A 10 5.25 8.60 0.66
C GLU A 10 3.94 8.39 -0.09
N GLY A 11 3.43 9.44 -0.71
CA GLY A 11 2.24 9.40 -1.56
C GLY A 11 1.10 10.26 -1.03
N PRO A 12 -0.03 10.31 -1.75
CA PRO A 12 -0.33 9.55 -2.98
C PRO A 12 0.53 9.98 -4.17
N ILE A 13 1.07 9.00 -4.89
CA ILE A 13 1.90 9.22 -6.07
C ILE A 13 1.10 8.78 -7.29
N ALA A 14 1.05 9.63 -8.31
CA ALA A 14 0.40 9.28 -9.57
C ALA A 14 1.21 8.21 -10.30
N VAL A 15 0.54 7.16 -10.72
CA VAL A 15 1.18 6.04 -11.42
C VAL A 15 1.85 6.50 -12.71
N GLU A 16 1.28 7.51 -13.38
CA GLU A 16 1.84 8.05 -14.62
C GLU A 16 3.22 8.69 -14.44
N ASP A 17 3.59 9.03 -13.18
CA ASP A 17 4.88 9.65 -12.88
C ASP A 17 5.99 8.62 -12.66
N VAL A 18 5.66 7.35 -12.71
CA VAL A 18 6.63 6.26 -12.51
C VAL A 18 6.54 5.27 -13.66
N GLU A 19 7.71 4.80 -14.11
CA GLU A 19 7.79 3.74 -15.11
C GLU A 19 7.93 2.42 -14.38
N ASP A 20 6.81 1.74 -14.16
CA ASP A 20 6.80 0.47 -13.47
C ASP A 20 5.83 -0.47 -14.16
N ASP A 21 6.35 -1.56 -14.71
CA ASP A 21 5.57 -2.57 -15.41
C ASP A 21 4.72 -3.41 -14.45
N ALA A 22 4.96 -3.29 -13.15
CA ALA A 22 4.25 -4.07 -12.14
C ALA A 22 2.98 -3.40 -11.63
N VAL A 23 2.56 -2.29 -12.25
CA VAL A 23 1.36 -1.56 -11.83
C VAL A 23 0.10 -2.38 -12.15
N PRO A 24 -0.74 -2.68 -11.15
CA PRO A 24 -1.99 -3.39 -11.39
C PRO A 24 -2.92 -2.60 -12.31
N GLU A 25 -3.64 -3.29 -13.16
CA GLU A 25 -4.61 -2.66 -14.05
C GLU A 25 -5.68 -1.93 -13.23
N GLY A 26 -6.03 -0.73 -13.66
CA GLY A 26 -7.03 0.10 -12.98
C GLY A 26 -6.48 0.96 -11.86
N SER A 27 -5.20 0.82 -11.53
CA SER A 27 -4.56 1.63 -10.49
C SER A 27 -4.04 2.94 -11.07
N ASN A 28 -4.37 4.05 -10.42
CA ASN A 28 -3.95 5.38 -10.84
C ASN A 28 -3.05 6.07 -9.82
N TYR A 29 -3.10 5.63 -8.57
CA TYR A 29 -2.30 6.18 -7.49
C TYR A 29 -1.76 5.09 -6.60
N PHE A 30 -0.66 5.37 -5.91
CA PHE A 30 -0.16 4.43 -4.91
C PHE A 30 0.44 5.15 -3.71
N LEU A 31 0.52 4.39 -2.62
CA LEU A 31 1.16 4.83 -1.39
C LEU A 31 2.32 3.88 -1.10
N VAL A 32 3.45 4.46 -0.71
CA VAL A 32 4.57 3.67 -0.17
C VAL A 32 4.37 3.60 1.33
N CYS A 33 4.18 2.41 1.85
CA CYS A 33 3.83 2.21 3.24
C CYS A 33 4.88 1.36 3.96
N LYS A 34 5.05 1.65 5.24
CA LYS A 34 5.85 0.82 6.13
C LYS A 34 4.99 -0.36 6.56
N SER A 35 5.45 -1.56 6.32
CA SER A 35 4.68 -2.77 6.55
C SER A 35 5.47 -3.80 7.33
N GLU A 36 4.74 -4.75 7.91
CA GLU A 36 5.32 -5.87 8.65
C GLU A 36 4.63 -7.15 8.22
N VAL A 37 5.42 -8.14 7.84
CA VAL A 37 4.95 -9.49 7.49
C VAL A 37 5.77 -10.48 8.29
N ASP A 38 5.10 -11.32 9.08
CA ASP A 38 5.75 -12.33 9.92
C ASP A 38 6.87 -11.77 10.79
N GLY A 39 6.66 -10.57 11.33
CA GLY A 39 7.63 -9.90 12.19
C GLY A 39 8.76 -9.20 11.47
N VAL A 40 8.78 -9.23 10.14
CA VAL A 40 9.80 -8.58 9.33
C VAL A 40 9.26 -7.26 8.80
N MET A 41 9.96 -6.17 9.10
CA MET A 41 9.59 -4.83 8.63
C MET A 41 10.12 -4.60 7.23
N GLY A 42 9.31 -3.93 6.41
CA GLY A 42 9.67 -3.59 5.04
C GLY A 42 8.82 -2.47 4.51
N GLU A 43 8.91 -2.26 3.22
CA GLU A 43 8.12 -1.27 2.50
C GLU A 43 7.32 -1.96 1.41
N ASP A 44 6.05 -1.60 1.28
CA ASP A 44 5.18 -2.13 0.24
C ASP A 44 4.41 -1.00 -0.42
N ASN A 45 4.10 -1.19 -1.69
CA ASN A 45 3.24 -0.26 -2.42
C ASN A 45 1.81 -0.75 -2.35
N PHE A 46 0.90 0.17 -2.03
CA PHE A 46 -0.52 -0.10 -2.04
C PHE A 46 -1.18 0.74 -3.12
N TRP A 47 -2.00 0.10 -3.95
CA TRP A 47 -2.50 0.66 -5.19
C TRP A 47 -3.96 1.08 -5.04
N PHE A 48 -4.31 2.20 -5.62
CA PHE A 48 -5.66 2.77 -5.51
C PHE A 48 -6.11 3.28 -6.87
N GLU A 49 -7.41 3.15 -7.12
CA GLU A 49 -8.01 3.62 -8.36
C GLU A 49 -8.06 5.15 -8.41
N ASP A 50 -8.40 5.80 -7.29
CA ASP A 50 -8.52 7.25 -7.24
C ASP A 50 -7.72 7.87 -6.10
N PHE A 51 -7.50 9.18 -6.23
CA PHE A 51 -6.73 9.95 -5.25
C PHE A 51 -7.41 9.92 -3.87
N ASP A 52 -8.73 10.06 -3.83
CA ASP A 52 -9.46 10.17 -2.57
C ASP A 52 -9.32 8.90 -1.72
N SER A 53 -9.37 7.74 -2.36
CA SER A 53 -9.20 6.47 -1.65
C SER A 53 -7.81 6.36 -1.04
N ALA A 54 -6.78 6.74 -1.79
CA ALA A 54 -5.41 6.73 -1.30
C ALA A 54 -5.24 7.73 -0.15
N TYR A 55 -5.83 8.92 -0.29
CA TYR A 55 -5.73 9.96 0.71
C TYR A 55 -6.47 9.60 2.01
N GLU A 56 -7.61 8.93 1.91
CA GLU A 56 -8.34 8.44 3.09
C GLU A 56 -7.49 7.44 3.88
N TRP A 57 -6.78 6.57 3.21
CA TRP A 57 -5.86 5.64 3.84
C TRP A 57 -4.76 6.39 4.59
N LYS A 58 -4.17 7.38 3.94
CA LYS A 58 -3.13 8.21 4.55
C LYS A 58 -3.67 8.92 5.80
N LYS A 59 -4.89 9.44 5.73
CA LYS A 59 -5.51 10.14 6.87
C LYS A 59 -5.71 9.20 8.06
N TYR A 60 -6.01 7.95 7.82
CA TYR A 60 -6.13 6.98 8.90
C TYR A 60 -4.89 6.98 9.78
N PHE A 61 -3.71 6.94 9.17
CA PHE A 61 -2.44 6.88 9.89
C PHE A 61 -2.02 8.21 10.52
N LEU A 62 -2.65 9.31 10.12
CA LEU A 62 -2.45 10.60 10.79
C LEU A 62 -3.25 10.70 12.09
N LYS A 63 -4.30 9.89 12.22
CA LYS A 63 -5.20 9.91 13.37
C LYS A 63 -5.01 8.74 14.31
N ASN A 64 -4.43 7.66 13.84
CA ASN A 64 -4.32 6.41 14.59
C ASN A 64 -2.86 5.96 14.64
N ILE A 65 -2.43 5.52 15.81
CA ILE A 65 -1.09 4.97 15.99
C ILE A 65 -1.07 3.46 15.84
N GLU A 66 -2.23 2.84 15.70
CA GLU A 66 -2.35 1.40 15.55
C GLU A 66 -2.15 0.97 14.10
N PRO A 67 -1.53 -0.19 13.88
CA PRO A 67 -1.38 -0.68 12.52
C PRO A 67 -2.72 -1.11 11.91
N LEU A 68 -2.81 -0.97 10.60
CA LEU A 68 -3.95 -1.48 9.84
C LEU A 68 -3.58 -2.86 9.29
N VAL A 69 -4.38 -3.86 9.61
CA VAL A 69 -4.15 -5.22 9.09
C VAL A 69 -4.87 -5.38 7.77
N VAL A 70 -4.13 -5.71 6.74
CA VAL A 70 -4.64 -5.88 5.38
C VAL A 70 -4.41 -7.31 4.94
N ASP A 71 -5.44 -7.92 4.34
CA ASP A 71 -5.32 -9.25 3.78
C ASP A 71 -4.92 -9.12 2.31
N MET A 72 -3.70 -9.53 1.99
CA MET A 72 -3.15 -9.41 0.65
C MET A 72 -3.15 -10.76 -0.04
N PRO A 73 -3.32 -10.79 -1.37
CA PRO A 73 -3.19 -12.05 -2.11
C PRO A 73 -1.79 -12.64 -1.92
N ASP A 74 -1.75 -13.94 -1.73
CA ASP A 74 -0.47 -14.64 -1.64
C ASP A 74 -0.03 -15.02 -3.05
N THR A 75 0.98 -14.32 -3.57
CA THR A 75 1.45 -14.52 -4.93
C THR A 75 2.23 -15.81 -5.11
N SER A 76 2.65 -16.46 -4.03
CA SER A 76 3.36 -17.73 -4.12
C SER A 76 2.49 -18.86 -4.65
N GLU A 77 1.18 -18.69 -4.65
CA GLU A 77 0.22 -19.67 -5.12
C GLU A 77 0.18 -19.82 -6.63
N TYR A 78 0.86 -18.97 -7.37
CA TYR A 78 0.85 -19.01 -8.82
C TYR A 78 1.82 -20.02 -9.43
N ASN A 79 2.35 -20.85 -8.66
CA ASN A 79 3.27 -21.88 -9.17
C ASN A 79 2.54 -23.15 -9.52
#